data_74aea45136c7fbeb6b37de96a7487035
#
_entry.id   74aea45136c7fbeb6b37de96a7487035
#
_cell.length_a   1.000
_cell.length_b   1.000
_cell.length_c   1.000
_cell.angle_alpha   90.00
_cell.angle_beta   90.00
_cell.angle_gamma   90.00
#
_symmetry.space_group_name_H-M   'P 1'
#
loop_
_entity.id
_entity.type
_entity.pdbx_description
1 polymer ?
#
loop_
_entity_poly.entity_id
_entity_poly.type
_entity_poly.pdbx_seq_one_letter_code
_entity_poly.pdbx_strand_id
1 'polypeptide(L)'
;RDFCLSRGLGDVYKRQLISFLVQLVVAIVILLIGIKVIKSVVKIIKKGFDKSRMDAAVASFLANVIKYFLYFILVMALLSGFGVATGSVIAVLGSAGLTVGMALQGSLSNFAGGVLILLMKPFSVGDYIVDGSSGTEGTVKDINLFYTRLLTIDNKMVMIPNGKLADSCITNVSMMDKRMLDLRVTVSYSTDLAFAKSVLESVVTSADTMLHDEPSNVFVSELQDSAIELGARIWVKNEDYWNTKWQLTEEIKTAFDKNNIEIPFPQMDVNIQKKSIDSDF
;
A
#
# COMPACT_ATOMS: atom_id res chain seq x y z
N ARG A 1 55.42 61.89 -17.28
CA ARG A 1 54.99 60.49 -16.99
C ARG A 1 53.62 60.42 -16.32
N ASP A 2 53.26 61.39 -15.48
CA ASP A 2 51.99 61.34 -14.68
C ASP A 2 50.73 61.69 -15.48
N PHE A 3 50.86 62.42 -16.61
CA PHE A 3 49.74 62.82 -17.45
C PHE A 3 49.15 61.67 -18.31
N CYS A 4 49.99 60.69 -18.68
CA CYS A 4 49.52 59.52 -19.42
C CYS A 4 48.81 58.49 -18.49
N LEU A 5 49.23 58.41 -17.23
CA LEU A 5 48.65 57.53 -16.20
C LEU A 5 47.23 58.03 -15.81
N SER A 6 47.02 59.33 -15.69
CA SER A 6 45.70 59.91 -15.33
C SER A 6 44.64 59.76 -16.43
N ARG A 7 45.00 59.81 -17.74
CA ARG A 7 44.12 59.53 -18.87
C ARG A 7 43.72 58.03 -18.93
N GLY A 8 44.67 57.13 -18.73
CA GLY A 8 44.41 55.69 -18.72
C GLY A 8 43.48 55.25 -17.59
N LEU A 9 43.68 55.80 -16.38
CA LEU A 9 42.80 55.57 -15.22
C LEU A 9 41.37 56.09 -15.47
N GLY A 10 41.20 57.29 -16.06
CA GLY A 10 39.89 57.84 -16.38
C GLY A 10 39.09 57.02 -17.40
N ASP A 11 39.75 56.40 -18.38
CA ASP A 11 39.08 55.55 -19.38
C ASP A 11 38.69 54.16 -18.78
N VAL A 12 39.46 53.63 -17.85
CA VAL A 12 39.12 52.40 -17.12
C VAL A 12 37.90 52.63 -16.25
N TYR A 13 37.85 53.72 -15.48
CA TYR A 13 36.69 54.06 -14.64
C TYR A 13 35.44 54.32 -15.49
N LYS A 14 35.54 54.99 -16.66
CA LYS A 14 34.39 55.18 -17.59
C LYS A 14 33.86 53.85 -18.08
N ARG A 15 34.70 52.93 -18.53
CA ARG A 15 34.30 51.60 -19.00
C ARG A 15 33.61 50.80 -17.89
N GLN A 16 34.17 50.81 -16.68
CA GLN A 16 33.59 50.14 -15.53
C GLN A 16 32.24 50.72 -15.15
N LEU A 17 32.08 52.03 -15.16
CA LEU A 17 30.81 52.71 -14.88
C LEU A 17 29.74 52.38 -15.93
N ILE A 18 30.11 52.38 -17.22
CA ILE A 18 29.20 52.02 -18.34
C ILE A 18 28.76 50.55 -18.18
N SER A 19 29.71 49.65 -17.91
CA SER A 19 29.39 48.23 -17.70
C SER A 19 28.44 48.04 -16.53
N PHE A 20 28.68 48.71 -15.40
CA PHE A 20 27.80 48.66 -14.23
C PHE A 20 26.39 49.21 -14.53
N LEU A 21 26.28 50.34 -15.25
CA LEU A 21 25.01 50.91 -15.67
C LEU A 21 24.22 49.96 -16.58
N VAL A 22 24.88 49.30 -17.51
CA VAL A 22 24.27 48.32 -18.40
C VAL A 22 23.76 47.12 -17.56
N GLN A 23 24.58 46.59 -16.65
CA GLN A 23 24.16 45.51 -15.75
C GLN A 23 22.97 45.91 -14.90
N LEU A 24 22.95 47.13 -14.38
CA LEU A 24 21.84 47.66 -13.57
C LEU A 24 20.53 47.73 -14.37
N VAL A 25 20.60 48.28 -15.61
CA VAL A 25 19.43 48.34 -16.49
C VAL A 25 18.90 46.96 -16.82
N VAL A 26 19.79 46.01 -17.17
CA VAL A 26 19.41 44.61 -17.44
C VAL A 26 18.77 43.97 -16.19
N ALA A 27 19.33 44.20 -15.02
CA ALA A 27 18.77 43.66 -13.76
C ALA A 27 17.37 44.21 -13.45
N ILE A 28 17.16 45.53 -13.67
CA ILE A 28 15.82 46.16 -13.52
C ILE A 28 14.84 45.54 -14.51
N VAL A 29 15.22 45.33 -15.75
CA VAL A 29 14.37 44.71 -16.77
C VAL A 29 14.00 43.26 -16.35
N ILE A 30 14.99 42.47 -15.94
CA ILE A 30 14.78 41.11 -15.44
C ILE A 30 13.87 41.10 -14.21
N LEU A 31 14.06 42.05 -13.28
CA LEU A 31 13.23 42.18 -12.08
C LEU A 31 11.75 42.46 -12.44
N LEU A 32 11.50 43.43 -13.32
CA LEU A 32 10.15 43.83 -13.74
C LEU A 32 9.43 42.70 -14.49
N ILE A 33 10.13 42.04 -15.41
CA ILE A 33 9.62 40.87 -16.13
C ILE A 33 9.38 39.72 -15.15
N GLY A 34 10.33 39.42 -14.28
CA GLY A 34 10.25 38.35 -13.32
C GLY A 34 9.06 38.52 -12.37
N ILE A 35 8.85 39.73 -11.83
CA ILE A 35 7.67 40.01 -10.99
C ILE A 35 6.36 39.76 -11.75
N LYS A 36 6.31 40.19 -13.04
CA LYS A 36 5.12 40.01 -13.88
C LYS A 36 4.84 38.55 -14.17
N VAL A 37 5.88 37.76 -14.47
CA VAL A 37 5.80 36.31 -14.67
C VAL A 37 5.35 35.60 -13.39
N ILE A 38 5.96 35.91 -12.23
CA ILE A 38 5.59 35.33 -10.95
C ILE A 38 4.13 35.60 -10.61
N LYS A 39 3.67 36.85 -10.77
CA LYS A 39 2.26 37.19 -10.55
C LYS A 39 1.32 36.41 -11.47
N SER A 40 1.71 36.22 -12.76
CA SER A 40 0.92 35.43 -13.69
C SER A 40 0.86 33.97 -13.32
N VAL A 41 2.01 33.35 -12.98
CA VAL A 41 2.09 31.96 -12.52
C VAL A 41 1.24 31.72 -11.26
N VAL A 42 1.40 32.59 -10.25
CA VAL A 42 0.61 32.50 -9.01
C VAL A 42 -0.89 32.65 -9.27
N LYS A 43 -1.28 33.53 -10.21
CA LYS A 43 -2.68 33.70 -10.61
C LYS A 43 -3.25 32.46 -11.27
N ILE A 44 -2.46 31.78 -12.14
CA ILE A 44 -2.86 30.52 -12.79
C ILE A 44 -3.03 29.42 -11.75
N ILE A 45 -2.07 29.31 -10.82
CA ILE A 45 -2.11 28.30 -9.73
C ILE A 45 -3.34 28.55 -8.84
N LYS A 46 -3.61 29.79 -8.42
CA LYS A 46 -4.80 30.12 -7.62
C LYS A 46 -6.10 29.75 -8.36
N LYS A 47 -6.21 30.07 -9.65
CA LYS A 47 -7.38 29.66 -10.44
C LYS A 47 -7.54 28.13 -10.54
N GLY A 48 -6.44 27.39 -10.58
CA GLY A 48 -6.45 25.93 -10.53
C GLY A 48 -6.97 25.41 -9.19
N PHE A 49 -6.54 26.01 -8.09
CA PHE A 49 -7.00 25.66 -6.75
C PHE A 49 -8.47 26.04 -6.50
N ASP A 50 -8.93 27.20 -6.99
CA ASP A 50 -10.33 27.62 -6.90
C ASP A 50 -11.28 26.67 -7.65
N LYS A 51 -10.80 26.03 -8.73
CA LYS A 51 -11.56 25.03 -9.49
C LYS A 51 -11.54 23.63 -8.80
N SER A 52 -10.57 23.38 -7.96
CA SER A 52 -10.47 22.18 -7.12
C SER A 52 -11.29 22.40 -5.85
N ARG A 53 -11.95 21.36 -5.32
CA ARG A 53 -12.68 21.41 -4.04
C ARG A 53 -11.73 21.50 -2.81
N MET A 54 -10.58 22.13 -2.97
CA MET A 54 -9.57 22.28 -1.93
C MET A 54 -9.99 23.36 -0.94
N ASP A 55 -9.70 23.15 0.35
CA ASP A 55 -9.90 24.15 1.37
C ASP A 55 -9.15 25.45 1.04
N ALA A 56 -9.84 26.61 1.17
CA ALA A 56 -9.31 27.91 0.79
C ALA A 56 -8.04 28.29 1.58
N ALA A 57 -7.93 27.85 2.84
CA ALA A 57 -6.74 28.12 3.66
C ALA A 57 -5.52 27.35 3.11
N VAL A 58 -5.69 26.08 2.75
CA VAL A 58 -4.62 25.25 2.17
C VAL A 58 -4.19 25.79 0.81
N ALA A 59 -5.14 26.14 -0.05
CA ALA A 59 -4.89 26.73 -1.37
C ALA A 59 -4.09 28.05 -1.26
N SER A 60 -4.49 28.92 -0.33
CA SER A 60 -3.79 30.18 -0.07
C SER A 60 -2.38 29.97 0.47
N PHE A 61 -2.23 29.04 1.42
CA PHE A 61 -0.90 28.68 1.97
C PHE A 61 0.05 28.19 0.89
N LEU A 62 -0.36 27.20 0.07
CA LEU A 62 0.46 26.66 -1.01
C LEU A 62 0.82 27.72 -2.05
N ALA A 63 -0.14 28.55 -2.45
CA ALA A 63 0.11 29.64 -3.40
C ALA A 63 1.12 30.67 -2.84
N ASN A 64 1.11 30.95 -1.54
CA ASN A 64 2.07 31.85 -0.91
C ASN A 64 3.46 31.21 -0.82
N VAL A 65 3.56 29.93 -0.45
CA VAL A 65 4.85 29.20 -0.44
C VAL A 65 5.50 29.23 -1.82
N ILE A 66 4.76 28.90 -2.87
CA ILE A 66 5.25 28.93 -4.25
C ILE A 66 5.65 30.35 -4.65
N LYS A 67 4.85 31.36 -4.31
CA LYS A 67 5.13 32.77 -4.58
C LYS A 67 6.47 33.22 -3.98
N TYR A 68 6.69 32.97 -2.69
CA TYR A 68 7.94 33.35 -2.03
C TYR A 68 9.13 32.56 -2.52
N PHE A 69 8.96 31.30 -2.84
CA PHE A 69 10.02 30.49 -3.45
C PHE A 69 10.45 31.03 -4.84
N LEU A 70 9.49 31.41 -5.67
CA LEU A 70 9.79 32.03 -6.98
C LEU A 70 10.46 33.40 -6.83
N TYR A 71 10.05 34.23 -5.88
CA TYR A 71 10.75 35.49 -5.58
C TYR A 71 12.18 35.25 -5.11
N PHE A 72 12.38 34.25 -4.27
CA PHE A 72 13.72 33.87 -3.82
C PHE A 72 14.62 33.49 -5.01
N ILE A 73 14.13 32.65 -5.94
CA ILE A 73 14.87 32.29 -7.17
C ILE A 73 15.21 33.54 -7.98
N LEU A 74 14.27 34.45 -8.15
CA LEU A 74 14.48 35.70 -8.89
C LEU A 74 15.57 36.55 -8.24
N VAL A 75 15.57 36.72 -6.92
CA VAL A 75 16.59 37.46 -6.18
C VAL A 75 17.98 36.80 -6.35
N MET A 76 18.05 35.48 -6.24
CA MET A 76 19.30 34.73 -6.41
C MET A 76 19.86 34.87 -7.83
N ALA A 77 18.98 34.84 -8.86
CA ALA A 77 19.40 35.06 -10.25
C ALA A 77 19.95 36.47 -10.46
N LEU A 78 19.35 37.50 -9.87
CA LEU A 78 19.84 38.87 -9.92
C LEU A 78 21.17 39.02 -9.23
N LEU A 79 21.36 38.47 -8.00
CA LEU A 79 22.61 38.54 -7.28
C LEU A 79 23.74 37.85 -8.04
N SER A 80 23.47 36.70 -8.66
CA SER A 80 24.44 36.00 -9.52
C SER A 80 24.85 36.85 -10.73
N GLY A 81 23.90 37.58 -11.32
CA GLY A 81 24.17 38.50 -12.43
C GLY A 81 25.09 39.68 -12.04
N PHE A 82 25.11 40.09 -10.77
CA PHE A 82 26.06 41.09 -10.24
C PHE A 82 27.39 40.50 -9.78
N GLY A 83 27.64 39.22 -10.01
CA GLY A 83 28.89 38.53 -9.61
C GLY A 83 28.96 38.16 -8.13
N VAL A 84 27.84 38.24 -7.40
CA VAL A 84 27.79 37.77 -6.00
C VAL A 84 27.91 36.25 -5.96
N ALA A 85 28.84 35.73 -5.18
CA ALA A 85 29.01 34.30 -4.98
C ALA A 85 27.79 33.71 -4.24
N THR A 86 26.83 33.19 -5.00
CA THR A 86 25.59 32.60 -4.44
C THR A 86 25.75 31.17 -3.98
N GLY A 87 26.93 30.56 -4.15
CA GLY A 87 27.20 29.16 -3.83
C GLY A 87 26.97 28.79 -2.37
N SER A 88 27.36 29.66 -1.44
CA SER A 88 27.16 29.43 0.00
C SER A 88 25.67 29.46 0.38
N VAL A 89 24.89 30.35 -0.21
CA VAL A 89 23.42 30.42 0.03
C VAL A 89 22.74 29.19 -0.53
N ILE A 90 23.14 28.73 -1.72
CA ILE A 90 22.63 27.50 -2.31
C ILE A 90 22.97 26.28 -1.43
N ALA A 91 24.20 26.22 -0.89
CA ALA A 91 24.59 25.14 0.01
C ALA A 91 23.75 25.09 1.30
N VAL A 92 23.50 26.26 1.93
CA VAL A 92 22.63 26.37 3.12
C VAL A 92 21.20 25.95 2.80
N LEU A 93 20.67 26.38 1.65
CA LEU A 93 19.33 25.97 1.22
C LEU A 93 19.24 24.49 0.85
N GLY A 94 20.29 23.94 0.26
CA GLY A 94 20.40 22.52 -0.01
C GLY A 94 20.30 21.69 1.28
N SER A 95 21.02 22.09 2.32
CA SER A 95 20.96 21.43 3.63
C SER A 95 19.59 21.59 4.30
N ALA A 96 19.00 22.78 4.26
CA ALA A 96 17.65 23.02 4.75
C ALA A 96 16.60 22.21 3.97
N GLY A 97 16.74 22.16 2.64
CA GLY A 97 15.89 21.34 1.76
C GLY A 97 15.97 19.85 2.07
N LEU A 98 17.16 19.35 2.35
CA LEU A 98 17.37 17.96 2.77
C LEU A 98 16.63 17.68 4.10
N THR A 99 16.75 18.57 5.06
CA THR A 99 16.06 18.43 6.37
C THR A 99 14.55 18.40 6.21
N VAL A 100 13.99 19.31 5.39
CA VAL A 100 12.56 19.33 5.10
C VAL A 100 12.14 18.08 4.31
N GLY A 101 12.96 17.64 3.35
CA GLY A 101 12.73 16.41 2.60
C GLY A 101 12.66 15.17 3.50
N MET A 102 13.56 15.06 4.44
CA MET A 102 13.57 13.97 5.44
C MET A 102 12.35 14.07 6.37
N ALA A 103 11.94 15.26 6.79
CA ALA A 103 10.73 15.44 7.61
C ALA A 103 9.45 15.06 6.87
N LEU A 104 9.40 15.23 5.54
CA LEU A 104 8.25 14.90 4.68
C LEU A 104 8.34 13.52 4.03
N GLN A 105 9.40 12.74 4.29
CA GLN A 105 9.65 11.45 3.64
C GLN A 105 8.46 10.50 3.70
N GLY A 106 7.82 10.36 4.86
CA GLY A 106 6.66 9.48 5.03
C GLY A 106 5.44 9.92 4.21
N SER A 107 5.19 11.23 4.12
CA SER A 107 4.10 11.76 3.30
C SER A 107 4.38 11.58 1.81
N LEU A 108 5.61 11.79 1.39
CA LEU A 108 6.03 11.60 -0.02
C LEU A 108 5.97 10.13 -0.42
N SER A 109 6.36 9.20 0.48
CA SER A 109 6.22 7.75 0.27
C SER A 109 4.75 7.37 0.08
N ASN A 110 3.85 7.87 0.92
CA ASN A 110 2.43 7.60 0.79
C ASN A 110 1.84 8.16 -0.51
N PHE A 111 2.25 9.35 -0.91
CA PHE A 111 1.86 9.94 -2.18
C PHE A 111 2.33 9.07 -3.36
N ALA A 112 3.61 8.70 -3.39
CA ALA A 112 4.17 7.85 -4.43
C ALA A 112 3.48 6.47 -4.48
N GLY A 113 3.26 5.84 -3.31
CA GLY A 113 2.51 4.59 -3.19
C GLY A 113 1.10 4.71 -3.75
N GLY A 114 0.38 5.80 -3.44
CA GLY A 114 -0.96 6.05 -3.98
C GLY A 114 -0.97 6.19 -5.50
N VAL A 115 -0.02 6.91 -6.06
CA VAL A 115 0.14 7.02 -7.52
C VAL A 115 0.45 5.66 -8.15
N LEU A 116 1.34 4.87 -7.56
CA LEU A 116 1.66 3.52 -8.05
C LEU A 116 0.44 2.60 -8.02
N ILE A 117 -0.32 2.58 -6.92
CA ILE A 117 -1.54 1.77 -6.80
C ILE A 117 -2.56 2.16 -7.87
N LEU A 118 -2.78 3.46 -8.10
CA LEU A 118 -3.73 3.95 -9.10
C LEU A 118 -3.31 3.66 -10.54
N LEU A 119 -1.99 3.65 -10.82
CA LEU A 119 -1.44 3.36 -12.16
C LEU A 119 -1.36 1.86 -12.44
N MET A 120 -0.79 1.09 -11.52
CA MET A 120 -0.55 -0.36 -11.70
C MET A 120 -1.77 -1.21 -11.36
N LYS A 121 -2.70 -0.68 -10.56
CA LYS A 121 -3.96 -1.33 -10.15
C LYS A 121 -3.78 -2.77 -9.65
N PRO A 122 -2.91 -3.02 -8.67
CA PRO A 122 -2.79 -4.35 -8.08
C PRO A 122 -4.11 -4.79 -7.41
N PHE A 123 -4.95 -3.84 -7.07
CA PHE A 123 -6.33 -4.00 -6.63
C PHE A 123 -7.15 -2.77 -7.04
N SER A 124 -8.46 -2.91 -7.06
CA SER A 124 -9.43 -1.87 -7.44
C SER A 124 -10.45 -1.64 -6.33
N VAL A 125 -11.19 -0.53 -6.43
CA VAL A 125 -12.33 -0.30 -5.53
C VAL A 125 -13.36 -1.40 -5.72
N GLY A 126 -13.77 -2.02 -4.62
CA GLY A 126 -14.64 -3.19 -4.59
C GLY A 126 -13.93 -4.52 -4.34
N ASP A 127 -12.62 -4.60 -4.55
CA ASP A 127 -11.84 -5.82 -4.28
C ASP A 127 -11.71 -6.07 -2.77
N TYR A 128 -11.74 -7.34 -2.39
CA TYR A 128 -11.37 -7.79 -1.04
C TYR A 128 -9.89 -8.12 -1.00
N ILE A 129 -9.14 -7.41 -0.17
CA ILE A 129 -7.69 -7.56 -0.06
C ILE A 129 -7.28 -7.88 1.37
N VAL A 130 -6.14 -8.58 1.49
CA VAL A 130 -5.44 -8.83 2.76
C VAL A 130 -4.07 -8.18 2.67
N ASP A 131 -3.76 -7.29 3.61
CA ASP A 131 -2.42 -6.72 3.78
C ASP A 131 -1.53 -7.71 4.52
N GLY A 132 -0.54 -8.27 3.85
CA GLY A 132 0.37 -9.26 4.42
C GLY A 132 1.26 -8.72 5.54
N SER A 133 1.43 -7.40 5.64
CA SER A 133 2.27 -6.79 6.68
C SER A 133 1.57 -6.68 8.03
N SER A 134 0.28 -6.38 8.03
CA SER A 134 -0.53 -6.19 9.25
C SER A 134 -1.58 -7.27 9.48
N GLY A 135 -1.85 -8.13 8.49
CA GLY A 135 -2.97 -9.06 8.50
C GLY A 135 -4.34 -8.38 8.42
N THR A 136 -4.36 -7.07 8.15
CA THR A 136 -5.61 -6.32 8.00
C THR A 136 -6.28 -6.69 6.69
N GLU A 137 -7.57 -7.00 6.74
CA GLU A 137 -8.34 -7.39 5.55
C GLU A 137 -9.66 -6.65 5.44
N GLY A 138 -10.16 -6.52 4.23
CA GLY A 138 -11.44 -5.88 3.95
C GLY A 138 -11.65 -5.52 2.49
N THR A 139 -12.86 -5.05 2.19
CA THR A 139 -13.23 -4.54 0.87
C THR A 139 -12.70 -3.13 0.66
N VAL A 140 -12.00 -2.88 -0.44
CA VAL A 140 -11.50 -1.55 -0.81
C VAL A 140 -12.70 -0.63 -1.07
N LYS A 141 -12.90 0.34 -0.20
CA LYS A 141 -13.98 1.33 -0.30
C LYS A 141 -13.61 2.47 -1.24
N ASP A 142 -12.40 3.00 -1.11
CA ASP A 142 -11.81 3.99 -2.00
C ASP A 142 -10.30 4.05 -1.85
N ILE A 143 -9.65 4.59 -2.87
CA ILE A 143 -8.21 4.79 -2.95
C ILE A 143 -7.97 6.29 -3.11
N ASN A 144 -7.48 6.94 -2.05
CA ASN A 144 -7.08 8.33 -2.05
C ASN A 144 -5.58 8.46 -2.33
N LEU A 145 -5.10 9.68 -2.48
CA LEU A 145 -3.71 9.97 -2.83
C LEU A 145 -2.70 9.49 -1.76
N PHE A 146 -3.09 9.50 -0.48
CA PHE A 146 -2.21 9.15 0.66
C PHE A 146 -2.63 7.87 1.38
N TYR A 147 -3.92 7.51 1.30
CA TYR A 147 -4.53 6.42 2.05
C TYR A 147 -5.48 5.63 1.19
N THR A 148 -5.51 4.32 1.39
CA THR A 148 -6.58 3.43 0.93
C THR A 148 -7.48 3.10 2.10
N ARG A 149 -8.79 3.16 1.91
CA ARG A 149 -9.79 2.81 2.93
C ARG A 149 -10.36 1.43 2.65
N LEU A 150 -10.33 0.57 3.66
CA LEU A 150 -10.94 -0.75 3.64
C LEU A 150 -12.15 -0.77 4.54
N LEU A 151 -13.17 -1.49 4.12
CA LEU A 151 -14.34 -1.83 4.93
C LEU A 151 -14.21 -3.29 5.35
N THR A 152 -14.10 -3.54 6.66
CA THR A 152 -14.02 -4.91 7.20
C THR A 152 -15.39 -5.60 7.20
N ILE A 153 -15.41 -6.93 7.37
CA ILE A 153 -16.64 -7.73 7.42
C ILE A 153 -17.59 -7.26 8.56
N ASP A 154 -17.03 -6.78 9.67
CA ASP A 154 -17.79 -6.24 10.80
C ASP A 154 -18.10 -4.73 10.66
N ASN A 155 -18.04 -4.20 9.42
CA ASN A 155 -18.41 -2.85 9.03
C ASN A 155 -17.56 -1.74 9.68
N LYS A 156 -16.29 -2.02 9.97
CA LYS A 156 -15.33 -1.02 10.44
C LYS A 156 -14.55 -0.44 9.25
N MET A 157 -14.24 0.85 9.33
CA MET A 157 -13.39 1.53 8.35
C MET A 157 -11.93 1.50 8.81
N VAL A 158 -11.08 0.87 8.03
CA VAL A 158 -9.63 0.87 8.24
C VAL A 158 -8.97 1.74 7.18
N MET A 159 -8.10 2.66 7.62
CA MET A 159 -7.32 3.54 6.75
C MET A 159 -5.87 3.09 6.76
N ILE A 160 -5.39 2.63 5.61
CA ILE A 160 -4.01 2.16 5.46
C ILE A 160 -3.22 3.17 4.62
N PRO A 161 -2.06 3.65 5.10
CA PRO A 161 -1.17 4.51 4.32
C PRO A 161 -0.70 3.81 3.03
N ASN A 162 -0.83 4.49 1.88
CA ASN A 162 -0.52 3.88 0.59
C ASN A 162 0.94 3.43 0.44
N GLY A 163 1.89 4.12 1.07
CA GLY A 163 3.30 3.71 1.07
C GLY A 163 3.48 2.33 1.69
N LYS A 164 2.76 2.02 2.79
CA LYS A 164 2.81 0.69 3.40
C LYS A 164 2.22 -0.37 2.48
N LEU A 165 1.07 -0.10 1.84
CA LEU A 165 0.44 -1.04 0.91
C LEU A 165 1.31 -1.29 -0.33
N ALA A 166 1.95 -0.24 -0.85
CA ALA A 166 2.83 -0.36 -2.01
C ALA A 166 4.10 -1.19 -1.73
N ASP A 167 4.57 -1.19 -0.48
CA ASP A 167 5.75 -1.91 -0.03
C ASP A 167 5.43 -3.30 0.54
N SER A 168 4.13 -3.63 0.78
CA SER A 168 3.71 -4.90 1.37
C SER A 168 3.31 -5.94 0.32
N CYS A 169 3.32 -7.21 0.74
CA CYS A 169 2.70 -8.28 -0.03
C CYS A 169 1.19 -8.18 0.12
N ILE A 170 0.46 -7.98 -0.97
CA ILE A 170 -0.99 -7.89 -0.96
C ILE A 170 -1.59 -9.15 -1.58
N THR A 171 -2.50 -9.79 -0.84
CA THR A 171 -3.33 -10.86 -1.39
C THR A 171 -4.67 -10.26 -1.83
N ASN A 172 -4.91 -10.23 -3.14
CA ASN A 172 -6.21 -9.86 -3.70
C ASN A 172 -7.06 -11.12 -3.81
N VAL A 173 -8.08 -11.22 -2.95
CA VAL A 173 -8.92 -12.41 -2.81
C VAL A 173 -10.01 -12.45 -3.89
N SER A 174 -10.46 -11.29 -4.37
CA SER A 174 -11.59 -11.18 -5.30
C SER A 174 -11.19 -10.96 -6.76
N MET A 175 -9.89 -10.79 -7.05
CA MET A 175 -9.41 -10.54 -8.41
C MET A 175 -9.66 -11.72 -9.37
N MET A 176 -9.67 -12.94 -8.84
CA MET A 176 -9.95 -14.15 -9.61
C MET A 176 -11.41 -14.57 -9.42
N ASP A 177 -12.07 -14.97 -10.51
CA ASP A 177 -13.49 -15.33 -10.50
C ASP A 177 -13.79 -16.60 -9.71
N LYS A 178 -12.79 -17.48 -9.55
CA LYS A 178 -12.91 -18.79 -8.90
C LYS A 178 -11.80 -19.00 -7.87
N ARG A 179 -12.14 -19.75 -6.81
CA ARG A 179 -11.23 -20.11 -5.73
C ARG A 179 -11.30 -21.60 -5.46
N MET A 180 -10.15 -22.13 -5.06
CA MET A 180 -10.07 -23.49 -4.56
C MET A 180 -10.47 -23.51 -3.08
N LEU A 181 -11.50 -24.27 -2.75
CA LEU A 181 -11.91 -24.58 -1.39
C LEU A 181 -11.16 -25.83 -0.93
N ASP A 182 -10.39 -25.71 0.14
CA ASP A 182 -9.65 -26.80 0.78
C ASP A 182 -10.35 -27.14 2.11
N LEU A 183 -11.09 -28.25 2.12
CA LEU A 183 -11.81 -28.78 3.28
C LEU A 183 -10.98 -29.84 3.95
N ARG A 184 -10.99 -29.84 5.28
CA ARG A 184 -10.28 -30.82 6.11
C ARG A 184 -11.24 -31.42 7.12
N VAL A 185 -11.20 -32.75 7.24
CA VAL A 185 -11.99 -33.51 8.22
C VAL A 185 -11.20 -34.71 8.71
N THR A 186 -11.31 -35.02 9.99
CA THR A 186 -10.61 -36.14 10.61
C THR A 186 -11.49 -37.37 10.74
N VAL A 187 -10.87 -38.55 10.59
CA VAL A 187 -11.53 -39.84 10.83
C VAL A 187 -10.69 -40.71 11.76
N SER A 188 -11.33 -41.66 12.43
CA SER A 188 -10.65 -42.62 13.30
C SER A 188 -9.68 -43.53 12.52
N TYR A 189 -8.60 -43.95 13.14
CA TYR A 189 -7.67 -44.96 12.59
C TYR A 189 -8.35 -46.33 12.32
N SER A 190 -9.47 -46.61 12.96
CA SER A 190 -10.28 -47.82 12.74
C SER A 190 -11.18 -47.73 11.50
N THR A 191 -11.30 -46.53 10.88
CA THR A 191 -12.20 -46.30 9.76
C THR A 191 -11.60 -46.85 8.44
N ASP A 192 -12.42 -47.44 7.60
CA ASP A 192 -12.03 -47.80 6.24
C ASP A 192 -11.83 -46.49 5.42
N LEU A 193 -10.57 -46.21 5.09
CA LEU A 193 -10.18 -45.01 4.37
C LEU A 193 -10.78 -44.91 2.95
N ALA A 194 -10.92 -46.05 2.27
CA ALA A 194 -11.45 -46.06 0.91
C ALA A 194 -12.94 -45.67 0.94
N PHE A 195 -13.66 -46.23 1.91
CA PHE A 195 -15.07 -45.90 2.15
C PHE A 195 -15.24 -44.44 2.60
N ALA A 196 -14.47 -43.98 3.58
CA ALA A 196 -14.55 -42.61 4.06
C ALA A 196 -14.28 -41.57 2.95
N LYS A 197 -13.27 -41.84 2.11
CA LYS A 197 -12.97 -41.00 0.94
C LYS A 197 -14.13 -40.99 -0.07
N SER A 198 -14.75 -42.14 -0.34
CA SER A 198 -15.87 -42.20 -1.30
C SER A 198 -17.09 -41.42 -0.79
N VAL A 199 -17.38 -41.46 0.51
CA VAL A 199 -18.45 -40.69 1.13
C VAL A 199 -18.14 -39.19 1.05
N LEU A 200 -16.90 -38.79 1.39
CA LEU A 200 -16.47 -37.39 1.30
C LEU A 200 -16.54 -36.88 -0.14
N GLU A 201 -16.10 -37.68 -1.12
CA GLU A 201 -16.19 -37.36 -2.55
C GLU A 201 -17.63 -37.18 -3.00
N SER A 202 -18.55 -38.05 -2.57
CA SER A 202 -19.96 -37.94 -2.93
C SER A 202 -20.60 -36.66 -2.39
N VAL A 203 -20.22 -36.23 -1.18
CA VAL A 203 -20.72 -34.98 -0.57
C VAL A 203 -20.21 -33.77 -1.33
N VAL A 204 -18.88 -33.69 -1.56
CA VAL A 204 -18.33 -32.48 -2.20
C VAL A 204 -18.72 -32.35 -3.67
N THR A 205 -18.92 -33.48 -4.39
CA THR A 205 -19.38 -33.46 -5.79
C THR A 205 -20.87 -33.21 -5.95
N SER A 206 -21.67 -33.39 -4.89
CA SER A 206 -23.11 -33.08 -4.91
C SER A 206 -23.43 -31.61 -4.68
N ALA A 207 -22.42 -30.77 -4.37
CA ALA A 207 -22.62 -29.35 -4.14
C ALA A 207 -22.95 -28.60 -5.46
N ASP A 208 -24.09 -27.96 -5.52
CA ASP A 208 -24.53 -27.18 -6.70
C ASP A 208 -23.58 -26.05 -7.08
N THR A 209 -22.80 -25.56 -6.12
CA THR A 209 -21.82 -24.47 -6.28
C THR A 209 -20.46 -24.93 -6.75
N MET A 210 -20.23 -26.24 -6.82
CA MET A 210 -18.97 -26.80 -7.33
C MET A 210 -18.85 -26.59 -8.84
N LEU A 211 -17.68 -26.17 -9.28
CA LEU A 211 -17.33 -26.04 -10.70
C LEU A 211 -16.87 -27.41 -11.23
N HIS A 212 -17.78 -28.16 -11.86
CA HIS A 212 -17.51 -29.50 -12.36
C HIS A 212 -16.50 -29.56 -13.51
N ASP A 213 -16.24 -28.44 -14.19
CA ASP A 213 -15.24 -28.32 -15.25
C ASP A 213 -13.79 -28.21 -14.68
N GLU A 214 -13.67 -28.03 -13.37
CA GLU A 214 -12.38 -27.93 -12.68
C GLU A 214 -12.05 -29.23 -11.93
N PRO A 215 -10.75 -29.57 -11.78
CA PRO A 215 -10.34 -30.79 -11.12
C PRO A 215 -10.69 -30.74 -9.63
N SER A 216 -11.30 -31.83 -9.12
CA SER A 216 -11.51 -32.09 -7.71
C SER A 216 -10.60 -33.21 -7.24
N ASN A 217 -10.24 -33.21 -5.96
CA ASN A 217 -9.41 -34.26 -5.39
C ASN A 217 -9.75 -34.51 -3.93
N VAL A 218 -9.90 -35.80 -3.57
CA VAL A 218 -10.06 -36.27 -2.19
C VAL A 218 -8.84 -37.14 -1.83
N PHE A 219 -8.14 -36.76 -0.79
CA PHE A 219 -6.85 -37.37 -0.42
C PHE A 219 -6.69 -37.48 1.10
N VAL A 220 -5.75 -38.32 1.54
CA VAL A 220 -5.27 -38.31 2.92
C VAL A 220 -4.27 -37.17 3.03
N SER A 221 -4.54 -36.23 3.93
CA SER A 221 -3.70 -35.05 4.14
C SER A 221 -2.55 -35.35 5.11
N GLU A 222 -2.89 -35.93 6.26
CA GLU A 222 -1.96 -36.15 7.34
C GLU A 222 -2.40 -37.31 8.24
N LEU A 223 -1.44 -38.01 8.82
CA LEU A 223 -1.64 -38.98 9.91
C LEU A 223 -1.31 -38.26 11.22
N GLN A 224 -2.35 -37.82 11.93
CA GLN A 224 -2.22 -37.09 13.18
C GLN A 224 -2.16 -38.05 14.39
N ASP A 225 -1.83 -37.56 15.58
CA ASP A 225 -1.65 -38.39 16.79
C ASP A 225 -2.87 -39.26 17.15
N SER A 226 -4.08 -38.77 16.91
CA SER A 226 -5.33 -39.45 17.29
C SER A 226 -6.32 -39.63 16.15
N ALA A 227 -5.99 -39.21 14.94
CA ALA A 227 -6.90 -39.20 13.79
C ALA A 227 -6.14 -39.24 12.48
N ILE A 228 -6.84 -39.61 11.41
CA ILE A 228 -6.37 -39.45 10.02
C ILE A 228 -7.10 -38.27 9.42
N GLU A 229 -6.37 -37.27 8.95
CA GLU A 229 -6.94 -36.11 8.28
C GLU A 229 -7.17 -36.39 6.78
N LEU A 230 -8.42 -36.30 6.35
CA LEU A 230 -8.80 -36.31 4.95
C LEU A 230 -8.93 -34.87 4.43
N GLY A 231 -8.45 -34.66 3.22
CA GLY A 231 -8.60 -33.39 2.50
C GLY A 231 -9.50 -33.54 1.30
N ALA A 232 -10.32 -32.53 1.02
CA ALA A 232 -11.11 -32.41 -0.20
C ALA A 232 -10.87 -31.03 -0.82
N ARG A 233 -10.42 -31.01 -2.07
CA ARG A 233 -10.20 -29.76 -2.83
C ARG A 233 -11.17 -29.70 -3.99
N ILE A 234 -11.95 -28.63 -4.01
CA ILE A 234 -12.90 -28.33 -5.07
C ILE A 234 -12.80 -26.87 -5.48
N TRP A 235 -13.22 -26.56 -6.70
CA TRP A 235 -13.30 -25.19 -7.17
C TRP A 235 -14.72 -24.66 -7.09
N VAL A 236 -14.84 -23.42 -6.63
CA VAL A 236 -16.11 -22.69 -6.51
C VAL A 236 -15.92 -21.26 -7.02
N LYS A 237 -17.03 -20.59 -7.35
CA LYS A 237 -16.97 -19.15 -7.61
C LYS A 237 -16.57 -18.40 -6.36
N ASN A 238 -15.89 -17.27 -6.53
CA ASN A 238 -15.43 -16.46 -5.41
C ASN A 238 -16.58 -16.00 -4.49
N GLU A 239 -17.72 -15.64 -5.07
CA GLU A 239 -18.93 -15.21 -4.36
C GLU A 239 -19.54 -16.31 -3.48
N ASP A 240 -19.42 -17.57 -3.89
CA ASP A 240 -20.02 -18.74 -3.21
C ASP A 240 -19.09 -19.36 -2.16
N TYR A 241 -17.82 -18.91 -2.08
CA TYR A 241 -16.77 -19.56 -1.29
C TYR A 241 -17.16 -19.81 0.17
N TRP A 242 -17.63 -18.80 0.87
CA TRP A 242 -17.95 -18.94 2.29
C TRP A 242 -19.22 -19.74 2.53
N ASN A 243 -20.25 -19.51 1.73
CA ASN A 243 -21.52 -20.26 1.85
C ASN A 243 -21.29 -21.74 1.57
N THR A 244 -20.58 -22.07 0.50
CA THR A 244 -20.22 -23.46 0.19
C THR A 244 -19.37 -24.09 1.27
N LYS A 245 -18.40 -23.36 1.83
CA LYS A 245 -17.56 -23.87 2.90
C LYS A 245 -18.38 -24.27 4.14
N TRP A 246 -19.28 -23.42 4.58
CA TRP A 246 -20.11 -23.69 5.75
C TRP A 246 -21.10 -24.83 5.50
N GLN A 247 -21.78 -24.81 4.38
CA GLN A 247 -22.72 -25.84 3.96
C GLN A 247 -22.03 -27.22 3.89
N LEU A 248 -20.92 -27.33 3.17
CA LEU A 248 -20.21 -28.60 3.04
C LEU A 248 -19.63 -29.10 4.36
N THR A 249 -19.19 -28.19 5.25
CA THR A 249 -18.73 -28.60 6.58
C THR A 249 -19.84 -29.30 7.38
N GLU A 250 -21.09 -28.80 7.32
CA GLU A 250 -22.24 -29.39 7.97
C GLU A 250 -22.68 -30.70 7.28
N GLU A 251 -22.72 -30.70 5.94
CA GLU A 251 -23.09 -31.86 5.14
C GLU A 251 -22.13 -33.04 5.33
N ILE A 252 -20.80 -32.79 5.39
CA ILE A 252 -19.79 -33.79 5.65
C ILE A 252 -20.03 -34.45 7.02
N LYS A 253 -20.26 -33.63 8.08
CA LYS A 253 -20.56 -34.18 9.39
C LYS A 253 -21.80 -35.07 9.37
N THR A 254 -22.87 -34.61 8.72
CA THR A 254 -24.13 -35.35 8.62
C THR A 254 -23.96 -36.65 7.81
N ALA A 255 -23.20 -36.61 6.72
CA ALA A 255 -22.94 -37.79 5.91
C ALA A 255 -22.08 -38.80 6.65
N PHE A 256 -21.06 -38.38 7.40
CA PHE A 256 -20.24 -39.25 8.20
C PHE A 256 -21.03 -39.95 9.27
N ASP A 257 -21.90 -39.23 10.02
CA ASP A 257 -22.79 -39.82 11.00
C ASP A 257 -23.74 -40.88 10.41
N LYS A 258 -24.34 -40.61 9.26
CA LYS A 258 -25.22 -41.55 8.54
C LYS A 258 -24.50 -42.83 8.10
N ASN A 259 -23.22 -42.75 7.82
CA ASN A 259 -22.41 -43.85 7.35
C ASN A 259 -21.56 -44.49 8.46
N ASN A 260 -21.80 -44.15 9.74
CA ASN A 260 -21.04 -44.62 10.89
C ASN A 260 -19.51 -44.37 10.76
N ILE A 261 -19.13 -43.27 10.15
CA ILE A 261 -17.74 -42.82 10.11
C ILE A 261 -17.47 -41.93 11.32
N GLU A 262 -16.61 -42.38 12.18
CA GLU A 262 -16.31 -41.71 13.44
C GLU A 262 -15.32 -40.55 13.22
N ILE A 263 -15.66 -39.36 13.72
CA ILE A 263 -14.73 -38.25 13.93
C ILE A 263 -14.23 -38.34 15.36
N PRO A 264 -12.99 -38.78 15.59
CA PRO A 264 -12.54 -39.17 16.94
C PRO A 264 -12.26 -37.92 17.79
N PHE A 265 -12.53 -38.09 19.10
CA PHE A 265 -11.96 -37.17 20.09
C PHE A 265 -10.47 -37.48 20.27
N PRO A 266 -9.69 -36.61 20.92
CA PRO A 266 -8.31 -36.91 21.29
C PRO A 266 -8.25 -38.20 22.07
N GLN A 267 -7.40 -39.15 21.63
CA GLN A 267 -7.23 -40.49 22.23
C GLN A 267 -6.03 -40.48 23.17
N MET A 268 -6.13 -41.25 24.26
CA MET A 268 -5.05 -41.43 25.22
C MET A 268 -5.03 -42.89 25.69
N ASP A 269 -3.90 -43.54 25.57
CA ASP A 269 -3.68 -44.85 26.16
C ASP A 269 -3.28 -44.70 27.63
N VAL A 270 -4.13 -45.19 28.54
CA VAL A 270 -3.88 -45.15 29.97
C VAL A 270 -3.48 -46.53 30.51
N ASN A 271 -2.22 -46.69 30.90
CA ASN A 271 -1.71 -47.93 31.49
C ASN A 271 -1.78 -47.83 33.01
N ILE A 272 -2.76 -48.50 33.64
CA ILE A 272 -2.96 -48.51 35.07
C ILE A 272 -2.17 -49.67 35.69
N GLN A 273 -1.05 -49.37 36.36
CA GLN A 273 -0.30 -50.35 37.13
C GLN A 273 -0.91 -50.47 38.52
N LYS A 274 -1.49 -51.66 38.86
CA LYS A 274 -1.91 -52.00 40.19
C LYS A 274 -0.67 -52.32 41.05
N LYS A 275 -0.28 -51.43 41.94
CA LYS A 275 0.74 -51.73 42.96
C LYS A 275 0.13 -52.66 43.93
N SER A 276 0.54 -53.95 43.99
CA SER A 276 0.22 -54.84 45.07
C SER A 276 0.83 -54.29 46.39
N ILE A 277 -0.01 -53.88 47.32
CA ILE A 277 0.43 -53.62 48.69
C ILE A 277 0.57 -54.95 49.28
N ASP A 278 1.81 -55.48 49.33
CA ASP A 278 2.11 -56.64 50.19
C ASP A 278 1.85 -56.26 51.65
N SER A 279 0.81 -56.86 52.22
CA SER A 279 0.51 -56.74 53.62
C SER A 279 1.46 -57.69 54.39
N ASP A 280 2.63 -57.14 54.71
CA ASP A 280 3.44 -57.74 55.81
C ASP A 280 2.81 -57.32 57.12
N PHE A 281 2.06 -58.25 57.67
CA PHE A 281 1.77 -58.33 59.08
C PHE A 281 2.09 -59.74 59.57
#